data_12c309c0c6251abd8df6f32178e5f09e
#
_entry.id   12c309c0c6251abd8df6f32178e5f09e
#
_cell.length_a   1.000
_cell.length_b   1.000
_cell.length_c   1.000
_cell.angle_alpha   90.00
_cell.angle_beta   90.00
_cell.angle_gamma   90.00
#
_symmetry.space_group_name_H-M   'P 1'
#
loop_
_entity.id
_entity.type
_entity.pdbx_description
1 polymer ?
#
loop_
_entity_poly.entity_id
_entity_poly.type
_entity_poly.pdbx_seq_one_letter_code
_entity_poly.pdbx_strand_id
1 'polypeptide(L)'
;MSGAVGREAVFPTRQSLGLMKGKLKGAEIGHSLLKRKSEALTKRFREITRRIDEAKQKMGRVMQIAAFSLAEVSYAVGGDIGYQIQESAKQARFRVRTKQENVSGVLLPHFESFTEDSINDFGLTGLGKGGQQVQRCRETYARAVETLVELASLQTAFVILDEVIKVVNRRGI
;
A
#
# COMPACT_ATOMS: atom_id res chain seq x y z
N MET A 1 -41.02 39.23 2.60
CA MET A 1 -40.71 38.26 1.57
C MET A 1 -40.31 36.96 2.26
N SER A 2 -41.21 36.03 2.30
CA SER A 2 -41.02 34.73 2.95
C SER A 2 -40.25 33.81 1.95
N GLY A 3 -38.92 33.74 2.10
CA GLY A 3 -38.13 32.74 1.42
C GLY A 3 -38.48 31.38 2.00
N ALA A 4 -38.94 30.44 1.20
CA ALA A 4 -39.11 29.05 1.62
C ALA A 4 -37.77 28.56 2.18
N VAL A 5 -37.79 27.87 3.30
CA VAL A 5 -36.60 27.34 4.00
C VAL A 5 -35.75 26.54 2.99
N GLY A 6 -34.49 26.93 2.83
CA GLY A 6 -33.54 26.28 1.92
C GLY A 6 -33.43 26.88 0.50
N ARG A 7 -34.14 27.99 0.19
CA ARG A 7 -34.00 28.68 -1.11
C ARG A 7 -33.33 30.02 -0.95
N GLU A 8 -32.43 30.36 -1.87
CA GLU A 8 -31.76 31.67 -1.92
C GLU A 8 -32.77 32.75 -2.32
N ALA A 9 -32.85 33.87 -1.59
CA ALA A 9 -33.71 34.98 -1.92
C ALA A 9 -33.12 35.79 -3.07
N VAL A 10 -33.78 35.76 -4.24
CA VAL A 10 -33.29 36.37 -5.48
C VAL A 10 -34.37 37.33 -6.02
N PHE A 11 -33.97 38.53 -6.45
CA PHE A 11 -34.87 39.42 -7.17
C PHE A 11 -35.27 38.89 -8.54
N PRO A 12 -36.54 38.97 -8.98
CA PRO A 12 -37.01 38.40 -10.23
C PRO A 12 -36.62 39.27 -11.43
N THR A 13 -35.33 39.32 -11.77
CA THR A 13 -34.82 40.07 -12.92
C THR A 13 -34.15 39.12 -13.91
N ARG A 14 -34.04 39.53 -15.21
CA ARG A 14 -33.31 38.78 -16.22
C ARG A 14 -31.85 38.56 -15.85
N GLN A 15 -31.22 39.51 -15.21
CA GLN A 15 -29.82 39.41 -14.77
C GLN A 15 -29.67 38.34 -13.71
N SER A 16 -30.54 38.33 -12.68
CA SER A 16 -30.57 37.32 -11.62
C SER A 16 -30.80 35.89 -12.22
N LEU A 17 -31.70 35.79 -13.19
CA LEU A 17 -31.94 34.52 -13.89
C LEU A 17 -30.69 34.03 -14.64
N GLY A 18 -29.96 34.93 -15.33
CA GLY A 18 -28.69 34.61 -16.00
C GLY A 18 -27.63 34.11 -15.03
N LEU A 19 -27.51 34.81 -13.86
CA LEU A 19 -26.58 34.43 -12.81
C LEU A 19 -26.91 33.06 -12.21
N MET A 20 -28.19 32.77 -11.93
CA MET A 20 -28.62 31.49 -11.39
C MET A 20 -28.43 30.34 -12.38
N LYS A 21 -28.71 30.57 -13.68
CA LYS A 21 -28.38 29.58 -14.73
C LYS A 21 -26.87 29.30 -14.80
N GLY A 22 -26.03 30.31 -14.64
CA GLY A 22 -24.57 30.14 -14.57
C GLY A 22 -24.13 29.31 -13.36
N LYS A 23 -24.68 29.60 -12.18
CA LYS A 23 -24.43 28.82 -10.94
C LYS A 23 -24.87 27.35 -11.12
N LEU A 24 -26.06 27.12 -11.69
CA LEU A 24 -26.58 25.77 -11.96
C LEU A 24 -25.65 25.00 -12.89
N LYS A 25 -25.29 25.59 -14.02
CA LYS A 25 -24.35 24.95 -14.97
C LYS A 25 -22.99 24.65 -14.33
N GLY A 26 -22.46 25.56 -13.50
CA GLY A 26 -21.24 25.33 -12.72
C GLY A 26 -21.37 24.15 -11.76
N ALA A 27 -22.50 24.04 -11.07
CA ALA A 27 -22.79 22.93 -10.15
C ALA A 27 -22.91 21.60 -10.89
N GLU A 28 -23.60 21.56 -12.04
CA GLU A 28 -23.73 20.36 -12.87
C GLU A 28 -22.37 19.87 -13.38
N ILE A 29 -21.51 20.78 -13.85
CA ILE A 29 -20.13 20.45 -14.29
C ILE A 29 -19.33 19.93 -13.11
N GLY A 30 -19.38 20.61 -11.96
CA GLY A 30 -18.67 20.20 -10.73
C GLY A 30 -19.10 18.82 -10.27
N HIS A 31 -20.41 18.56 -10.22
CA HIS A 31 -20.96 17.24 -9.88
C HIS A 31 -20.49 16.15 -10.88
N SER A 32 -20.53 16.42 -12.19
CA SER A 32 -20.06 15.47 -13.22
C SER A 32 -18.57 15.16 -13.05
N LEU A 33 -17.73 16.15 -12.75
CA LEU A 33 -16.28 15.94 -12.51
C LEU A 33 -16.04 15.11 -11.25
N LEU A 34 -16.75 15.40 -10.15
CA LEU A 34 -16.64 14.63 -8.90
C LEU A 34 -17.09 13.18 -9.10
N LYS A 35 -18.18 12.97 -9.84
CA LYS A 35 -18.66 11.61 -10.18
C LYS A 35 -17.62 10.82 -10.95
N ARG A 36 -17.04 11.38 -12.02
CA ARG A 36 -15.97 10.74 -12.78
C ARG A 36 -14.73 10.44 -11.91
N LYS A 37 -14.36 11.37 -11.02
CA LYS A 37 -13.27 11.15 -10.08
C LYS A 37 -13.58 9.99 -9.12
N SER A 38 -14.77 9.95 -8.55
CA SER A 38 -15.21 8.85 -7.67
C SER A 38 -15.19 7.50 -8.38
N GLU A 39 -15.69 7.43 -9.64
CA GLU A 39 -15.68 6.20 -10.44
C GLU A 39 -14.26 5.71 -10.71
N ALA A 40 -13.34 6.60 -11.09
CA ALA A 40 -11.93 6.25 -11.33
C ALA A 40 -11.24 5.73 -10.08
N LEU A 41 -11.44 6.40 -8.94
CA LEU A 41 -10.89 5.98 -7.64
C LEU A 41 -11.48 4.65 -7.18
N THR A 42 -12.79 4.43 -7.36
CA THR A 42 -13.45 3.16 -7.02
C THR A 42 -12.94 2.00 -7.87
N LYS A 43 -12.67 2.24 -9.17
CA LYS A 43 -12.05 1.22 -10.03
C LYS A 43 -10.66 0.82 -9.50
N ARG A 44 -9.84 1.79 -9.15
CA ARG A 44 -8.49 1.53 -8.60
C ARG A 44 -8.56 0.83 -7.24
N PHE A 45 -9.50 1.21 -6.39
CA PHE A 45 -9.75 0.58 -5.09
C PHE A 45 -10.06 -0.92 -5.24
N ARG A 46 -10.95 -1.29 -6.17
CA ARG A 46 -11.29 -2.69 -6.45
C ARG A 46 -10.08 -3.49 -6.95
N GLU A 47 -9.26 -2.87 -7.80
CA GLU A 47 -8.02 -3.49 -8.30
C GLU A 47 -7.03 -3.75 -7.14
N ILE A 48 -6.85 -2.77 -6.26
CA ILE A 48 -5.97 -2.91 -5.09
C ILE A 48 -6.50 -3.99 -4.14
N THR A 49 -7.82 -4.04 -3.89
CA THR A 49 -8.43 -5.09 -3.04
C THR A 49 -8.11 -6.49 -3.57
N ARG A 50 -8.28 -6.70 -4.88
CA ARG A 50 -7.93 -7.99 -5.49
C ARG A 50 -6.45 -8.33 -5.33
N ARG A 51 -5.58 -7.35 -5.57
CA ARG A 51 -4.12 -7.54 -5.38
C ARG A 51 -3.74 -7.84 -3.94
N ILE A 52 -4.44 -7.24 -2.96
CA ILE A 52 -4.23 -7.56 -1.54
C ILE A 52 -4.56 -9.01 -1.24
N ASP A 53 -5.66 -9.55 -1.77
CA ASP A 53 -6.03 -10.95 -1.57
C ASP A 53 -5.00 -11.90 -2.21
N GLU A 54 -4.57 -11.62 -3.43
CA GLU A 54 -3.52 -12.39 -4.11
C GLU A 54 -2.19 -12.34 -3.32
N ALA A 55 -1.80 -11.15 -2.85
CA ALA A 55 -0.57 -10.97 -2.05
C ALA A 55 -0.64 -11.67 -0.69
N LYS A 56 -1.80 -11.67 -0.02
CA LYS A 56 -2.00 -12.40 1.24
C LYS A 56 -1.87 -13.91 1.06
N GLN A 57 -2.45 -14.47 -0.02
CA GLN A 57 -2.34 -15.89 -0.32
C GLN A 57 -0.88 -16.28 -0.65
N LYS A 58 -0.19 -15.46 -1.44
CA LYS A 58 1.24 -15.64 -1.74
C LYS A 58 2.07 -15.58 -0.46
N MET A 59 1.82 -14.59 0.40
CA MET A 59 2.52 -14.43 1.68
C MET A 59 2.33 -15.66 2.57
N GLY A 60 1.11 -16.19 2.69
CA GLY A 60 0.85 -17.39 3.49
C GLY A 60 1.72 -18.58 3.06
N ARG A 61 1.82 -18.83 1.75
CA ARG A 61 2.67 -19.91 1.20
C ARG A 61 4.16 -19.67 1.47
N VAL A 62 4.62 -18.43 1.22
CA VAL A 62 6.04 -18.07 1.43
C VAL A 62 6.41 -18.17 2.91
N MET A 63 5.54 -17.75 3.82
CA MET A 63 5.77 -17.86 5.26
C MET A 63 5.81 -19.31 5.76
N GLN A 64 4.98 -20.21 5.20
CA GLN A 64 5.07 -21.64 5.49
C GLN A 64 6.43 -22.22 5.08
N ILE A 65 6.89 -21.90 3.87
CA ILE A 65 8.20 -22.34 3.37
C ILE A 65 9.35 -21.77 4.22
N ALA A 66 9.23 -20.49 4.63
CA ALA A 66 10.21 -19.84 5.49
C ALA A 66 10.29 -20.50 6.88
N ALA A 67 9.14 -20.76 7.50
CA ALA A 67 9.09 -21.44 8.78
C ALA A 67 9.67 -22.86 8.72
N PHE A 68 9.38 -23.60 7.64
CA PHE A 68 9.96 -24.92 7.40
C PHE A 68 11.48 -24.86 7.23
N SER A 69 11.98 -23.90 6.44
CA SER A 69 13.43 -23.72 6.24
C SER A 69 14.17 -23.36 7.55
N LEU A 70 13.51 -22.62 8.44
CA LEU A 70 14.07 -22.32 9.77
C LEU A 70 14.16 -23.58 10.65
N ALA A 71 13.13 -24.44 10.62
CA ALA A 71 13.16 -25.73 11.29
C ALA A 71 14.28 -26.65 10.77
N GLU A 72 14.49 -26.68 9.45
CA GLU A 72 15.63 -27.41 8.83
C GLU A 72 16.99 -26.88 9.35
N VAL A 73 17.15 -25.56 9.46
CA VAL A 73 18.38 -24.95 10.00
C VAL A 73 18.57 -25.34 11.45
N SER A 74 17.55 -25.20 12.30
CA SER A 74 17.62 -25.56 13.71
C SER A 74 18.00 -27.04 13.91
N TYR A 75 17.48 -27.92 13.08
CA TYR A 75 17.86 -29.34 13.08
C TYR A 75 19.30 -29.58 12.63
N ALA A 76 19.74 -28.93 11.54
CA ALA A 76 21.07 -29.12 10.98
C ALA A 76 22.20 -28.55 11.86
N VAL A 77 21.94 -27.43 12.52
CA VAL A 77 22.90 -26.77 13.43
C VAL A 77 22.90 -27.41 14.81
N GLY A 78 21.79 -28.03 15.22
CA GLY A 78 21.64 -28.68 16.51
C GLY A 78 21.34 -27.71 17.68
N GLY A 79 20.76 -26.53 17.37
CA GLY A 79 20.41 -25.52 18.38
C GLY A 79 19.86 -24.23 17.79
N ASP A 80 19.64 -23.23 18.66
CA ASP A 80 19.16 -21.91 18.24
C ASP A 80 20.33 -21.10 17.65
N ILE A 81 20.17 -20.76 16.36
CA ILE A 81 21.12 -19.92 15.62
C ILE A 81 20.83 -18.41 15.81
N GLY A 82 19.72 -18.04 16.46
CA GLY A 82 19.26 -16.67 16.58
C GLY A 82 20.28 -15.73 17.20
N TYR A 83 20.96 -16.18 18.24
CA TYR A 83 22.01 -15.40 18.90
C TYR A 83 23.20 -15.08 17.96
N GLN A 84 23.66 -16.07 17.21
CA GLN A 84 24.77 -15.90 16.25
C GLN A 84 24.39 -14.93 15.12
N ILE A 85 23.15 -14.97 14.67
CA ILE A 85 22.63 -14.06 13.66
C ILE A 85 22.57 -12.63 14.20
N GLN A 86 22.05 -12.43 15.42
CA GLN A 86 21.98 -11.12 16.06
C GLN A 86 23.37 -10.48 16.26
N GLU A 87 24.35 -11.26 16.67
CA GLU A 87 25.72 -10.80 16.84
C GLU A 87 26.40 -10.45 15.51
N SER A 88 26.06 -11.17 14.44
CA SER A 88 26.61 -10.94 13.09
C SER A 88 25.92 -9.79 12.35
N ALA A 89 24.66 -9.51 12.65
CA ALA A 89 23.85 -8.50 11.96
C ALA A 89 24.11 -7.09 12.50
N LYS A 90 25.14 -6.42 12.00
CA LYS A 90 25.50 -5.05 12.42
C LYS A 90 24.82 -3.96 11.60
N GLN A 91 24.48 -4.21 10.35
CA GLN A 91 23.93 -3.23 9.41
C GLN A 91 22.74 -3.81 8.65
N ALA A 92 21.75 -2.95 8.31
CA ALA A 92 20.59 -3.36 7.53
C ALA A 92 20.98 -3.53 6.06
N ARG A 93 21.01 -4.77 5.59
CA ARG A 93 21.22 -5.11 4.17
C ARG A 93 19.95 -4.91 3.35
N PHE A 94 18.79 -5.30 3.88
CA PHE A 94 17.51 -5.13 3.24
C PHE A 94 16.93 -3.76 3.64
N ARG A 95 16.65 -2.93 2.65
CA ARG A 95 16.14 -1.57 2.84
C ARG A 95 14.90 -1.33 2.01
N VAL A 96 14.08 -0.37 2.43
CA VAL A 96 12.85 0.02 1.74
C VAL A 96 12.93 1.49 1.35
N ARG A 97 12.59 1.78 0.10
CA ARG A 97 12.48 3.14 -0.44
C ARG A 97 11.01 3.44 -0.71
N THR A 98 10.58 4.64 -0.34
CA THR A 98 9.23 5.11 -0.64
C THR A 98 9.24 5.93 -1.92
N LYS A 99 8.39 5.56 -2.87
CA LYS A 99 8.02 6.35 -4.06
C LYS A 99 6.58 6.82 -3.94
N GLN A 100 6.21 7.84 -4.68
CA GLN A 100 4.83 8.33 -4.75
C GLN A 100 4.27 8.11 -6.15
N GLU A 101 3.11 7.52 -6.25
CA GLU A 101 2.31 7.35 -7.46
C GLU A 101 1.10 8.29 -7.41
N ASN A 102 0.85 9.04 -8.48
CA ASN A 102 -0.33 9.90 -8.57
C ASN A 102 -1.47 9.17 -9.30
N VAL A 103 -2.55 8.89 -8.57
CA VAL A 103 -3.75 8.26 -9.12
C VAL A 103 -4.91 9.24 -9.03
N SER A 104 -5.32 9.82 -10.15
CA SER A 104 -6.44 10.78 -10.23
C SER A 104 -6.33 11.95 -9.26
N GLY A 105 -5.11 12.47 -9.05
CA GLY A 105 -4.81 13.57 -8.13
C GLY A 105 -4.71 13.16 -6.66
N VAL A 106 -4.60 11.85 -6.36
CA VAL A 106 -4.29 11.31 -5.05
C VAL A 106 -2.89 10.74 -5.06
N LEU A 107 -2.03 11.19 -4.15
CA LEU A 107 -0.67 10.67 -4.00
C LEU A 107 -0.71 9.41 -3.13
N LEU A 108 -0.36 8.29 -3.72
CA LEU A 108 -0.29 6.99 -3.04
C LEU A 108 1.18 6.63 -2.82
N PRO A 109 1.59 6.25 -1.60
CA PRO A 109 2.93 5.75 -1.35
C PRO A 109 3.06 4.33 -1.94
N HIS A 110 4.17 4.10 -2.60
CA HIS A 110 4.59 2.80 -3.10
C HIS A 110 5.94 2.45 -2.48
N PHE A 111 6.04 1.28 -1.84
CA PHE A 111 7.26 0.82 -1.21
C PHE A 111 8.01 -0.12 -2.15
N GLU A 112 9.28 0.17 -2.37
CA GLU A 112 10.20 -0.69 -3.13
C GLU A 112 11.30 -1.21 -2.21
N SER A 113 11.48 -2.51 -2.20
CA SER A 113 12.59 -3.14 -1.51
C SER A 113 13.85 -3.10 -2.35
N PHE A 114 14.99 -2.89 -1.74
CA PHE A 114 16.30 -3.06 -2.37
C PHE A 114 17.29 -3.66 -1.38
N THR A 115 18.25 -4.41 -1.93
CA THR A 115 19.29 -5.09 -1.14
C THR A 115 20.63 -4.41 -1.41
N GLU A 116 21.38 -4.14 -0.38
CA GLU A 116 22.74 -3.61 -0.45
C GLU A 116 23.73 -4.77 -0.42
N ASP A 117 24.31 -5.10 -1.58
CA ASP A 117 25.16 -6.30 -1.75
C ASP A 117 26.57 -6.15 -1.17
N SER A 118 26.96 -4.94 -0.76
CA SER A 118 28.27 -4.67 -0.15
C SER A 118 28.45 -5.22 1.26
N ILE A 119 27.36 -5.64 1.91
CA ILE A 119 27.34 -6.08 3.31
C ILE A 119 27.21 -7.60 3.34
N ASN A 120 28.30 -8.32 3.61
CA ASN A 120 28.30 -9.79 3.75
C ASN A 120 28.49 -10.19 5.23
N ASP A 121 27.51 -9.81 6.08
CA ASP A 121 27.58 -10.02 7.54
C ASP A 121 27.55 -11.51 7.97
N PHE A 122 27.12 -12.41 7.08
CA PHE A 122 26.92 -13.83 7.42
C PHE A 122 27.95 -14.78 6.82
N GLY A 123 29.09 -14.26 6.32
CA GLY A 123 30.11 -15.08 5.66
C GLY A 123 30.70 -16.18 6.54
N LEU A 124 30.65 -16.02 7.86
CA LEU A 124 31.16 -16.97 8.84
C LEU A 124 30.07 -17.81 9.52
N THR A 125 28.78 -17.57 9.25
CA THR A 125 27.68 -18.29 9.88
C THR A 125 27.47 -19.64 9.19
N GLY A 126 27.51 -20.74 9.95
CA GLY A 126 27.32 -22.10 9.44
C GLY A 126 28.56 -22.78 8.89
N LEU A 127 29.77 -22.25 9.13
CA LEU A 127 31.04 -22.89 8.73
C LEU A 127 31.25 -24.28 9.36
N GLY A 128 30.68 -24.51 10.56
CA GLY A 128 30.80 -25.79 11.25
C GLY A 128 29.84 -26.84 10.74
N LYS A 129 28.55 -26.53 10.62
CA LYS A 129 27.47 -27.40 10.15
C LYS A 129 26.32 -26.56 9.60
N GLY A 130 25.66 -27.03 8.55
CA GLY A 130 24.39 -26.48 8.07
C GLY A 130 24.51 -25.22 7.23
N GLY A 131 25.66 -24.84 6.68
CA GLY A 131 25.85 -23.61 5.90
C GLY A 131 24.92 -23.49 4.68
N GLN A 132 24.64 -24.58 4.00
CA GLN A 132 23.69 -24.62 2.88
C GLN A 132 22.25 -24.32 3.34
N GLN A 133 21.82 -24.94 4.45
CA GLN A 133 20.50 -24.74 5.02
C GLN A 133 20.32 -23.28 5.51
N VAL A 134 21.35 -22.71 6.15
CA VAL A 134 21.36 -21.30 6.56
C VAL A 134 21.23 -20.38 5.36
N GLN A 135 21.96 -20.61 4.27
CA GLN A 135 21.89 -19.82 3.06
C GLN A 135 20.50 -19.88 2.41
N ARG A 136 19.96 -21.11 2.29
CA ARG A 136 18.61 -21.32 1.76
C ARG A 136 17.53 -20.65 2.60
N CYS A 137 17.65 -20.75 3.92
CA CYS A 137 16.75 -20.08 4.86
C CYS A 137 16.80 -18.56 4.68
N ARG A 138 17.99 -17.97 4.57
CA ARG A 138 18.20 -16.55 4.33
C ARG A 138 17.54 -16.08 3.04
N GLU A 139 17.69 -16.80 1.94
CA GLU A 139 17.05 -16.47 0.66
C GLU A 139 15.53 -16.56 0.74
N THR A 140 15.01 -17.57 1.44
CA THR A 140 13.58 -17.75 1.63
C THR A 140 12.98 -16.63 2.47
N TYR A 141 13.63 -16.22 3.56
CA TYR A 141 13.21 -15.08 4.37
C TYR A 141 13.31 -13.75 3.62
N ALA A 142 14.34 -13.55 2.79
CA ALA A 142 14.44 -12.36 1.95
C ALA A 142 13.22 -12.22 1.02
N ARG A 143 12.81 -13.31 0.36
CA ARG A 143 11.59 -13.35 -0.47
C ARG A 143 10.32 -13.11 0.36
N ALA A 144 10.26 -13.62 1.59
CA ALA A 144 9.15 -13.38 2.49
C ALA A 144 9.02 -11.88 2.83
N VAL A 145 10.13 -11.23 3.15
CA VAL A 145 10.15 -9.80 3.47
C VAL A 145 9.79 -8.94 2.25
N GLU A 146 10.27 -9.28 1.04
CA GLU A 146 9.84 -8.62 -0.21
C GLU A 146 8.32 -8.68 -0.39
N THR A 147 7.73 -9.85 -0.17
CA THR A 147 6.27 -10.03 -0.26
C THR A 147 5.53 -9.22 0.80
N LEU A 148 6.08 -9.11 2.02
CA LEU A 148 5.54 -8.25 3.08
C LEU A 148 5.58 -6.77 2.71
N VAL A 149 6.67 -6.30 2.11
CA VAL A 149 6.79 -4.90 1.64
C VAL A 149 5.76 -4.60 0.55
N GLU A 150 5.56 -5.51 -0.41
CA GLU A 150 4.52 -5.39 -1.43
C GLU A 150 3.12 -5.29 -0.80
N LEU A 151 2.81 -6.19 0.15
CA LEU A 151 1.54 -6.17 0.86
C LEU A 151 1.34 -4.88 1.67
N ALA A 152 2.36 -4.40 2.37
CA ALA A 152 2.32 -3.15 3.13
C ALA A 152 2.03 -1.95 2.22
N SER A 153 2.66 -1.90 1.04
CA SER A 153 2.41 -0.88 0.02
C SER A 153 0.94 -0.86 -0.41
N LEU A 154 0.37 -2.04 -0.73
CA LEU A 154 -1.02 -2.18 -1.13
C LEU A 154 -2.01 -1.81 -0.01
N GLN A 155 -1.73 -2.22 1.23
CA GLN A 155 -2.57 -1.90 2.39
C GLN A 155 -2.59 -0.39 2.68
N THR A 156 -1.44 0.27 2.61
CA THR A 156 -1.36 1.72 2.81
C THR A 156 -2.12 2.48 1.72
N ALA A 157 -1.97 2.08 0.47
CA ALA A 157 -2.72 2.65 -0.65
C ALA A 157 -4.24 2.42 -0.50
N PHE A 158 -4.67 1.26 -0.01
CA PHE A 158 -6.06 0.94 0.26
C PHE A 158 -6.68 1.88 1.29
N VAL A 159 -6.02 2.10 2.43
CA VAL A 159 -6.52 2.99 3.50
C VAL A 159 -6.67 4.41 2.99
N ILE A 160 -5.65 4.94 2.29
CA ILE A 160 -5.70 6.31 1.74
C ILE A 160 -6.83 6.46 0.72
N LEU A 161 -7.00 5.49 -0.19
CA LEU A 161 -8.07 5.55 -1.19
C LEU A 161 -9.46 5.47 -0.58
N ASP A 162 -9.66 4.63 0.45
CA ASP A 162 -10.94 4.52 1.16
C ASP A 162 -11.36 5.85 1.77
N GLU A 163 -10.44 6.53 2.46
CA GLU A 163 -10.68 7.86 3.04
C GLU A 163 -11.02 8.90 1.97
N VAL A 164 -10.24 8.94 0.88
CA VAL A 164 -10.46 9.91 -0.20
C VAL A 164 -11.79 9.67 -0.91
N ILE A 165 -12.17 8.41 -1.17
CA ILE A 165 -13.46 8.07 -1.79
C ILE A 165 -14.61 8.54 -0.90
N LYS A 166 -14.54 8.32 0.42
CA LYS A 166 -15.54 8.80 1.37
C LYS A 166 -15.70 10.34 1.32
N VAL A 167 -14.58 11.08 1.24
CA VAL A 167 -14.59 12.54 1.14
C VAL A 167 -15.17 13.01 -0.20
N VAL A 168 -14.75 12.39 -1.31
CA VAL A 168 -15.25 12.77 -2.66
C VAL A 168 -16.74 12.49 -2.78
N ASN A 169 -17.22 11.35 -2.31
CA ASN A 169 -18.64 11.02 -2.32
C ASN A 169 -19.46 12.00 -1.48
N ARG A 170 -18.98 12.39 -0.30
CA ARG A 170 -19.64 13.41 0.54
C ARG A 170 -19.73 14.77 -0.11
N ARG A 171 -18.76 15.14 -0.96
CA ARG A 171 -18.77 16.42 -1.70
C ARG A 171 -19.64 16.39 -2.95
N GLY A 172 -19.95 15.20 -3.45
CA GLY A 172 -20.78 14.98 -4.65
C GLY A 172 -22.27 14.86 -4.38
N ILE A 173 -22.68 14.80 -3.09
CA ILE A 173 -24.07 14.84 -2.64
C ILE A 173 -24.46 16.29 -2.37
#